data_b6fbbd30d9d55cec0955fc6024ad8b94
#
_entry.id   b6fbbd30d9d55cec0955fc6024ad8b94
#
_cell.length_a   1.000
_cell.length_b   1.000
_cell.length_c   1.000
_cell.angle_alpha   90.00
_cell.angle_beta   90.00
_cell.angle_gamma   90.00
#
_symmetry.space_group_name_H-M   'P 1'
#
loop_
_entity.id
_entity.type
_entity.pdbx_description
1 polymer ?
#
loop_
_entity_poly.entity_id
_entity_poly.type
_entity_poly.pdbx_seq_one_letter_code
_entity_poly.pdbx_strand_id
1 'polypeptide(L)'
;FEKAPSEGKTASPGWYNSAAFEKEATKAGLYAKSINGDAFSNEVKQQAIELIKADMGQIDLVIYSLASPVRMHPTTAVLHRSTLKPIGGTFSNKTVDFHTGNVTQVSIEPAVQEDIDNTVVVMGGEDWSMWMEALKGANVLAEGATTVAYSYIGPEVTEAVYRKGTIGRAKDHLEATA
;
A
#
# COMPACT_ATOMS: atom_id res chain seq x y z
N PHE A 1 -5.75 2.53 9.48
CA PHE A 1 -5.55 1.70 10.69
C PHE A 1 -6.80 0.94 11.02
N GLU A 2 -6.63 -0.28 11.52
CA GLU A 2 -7.74 -1.09 11.98
C GLU A 2 -8.23 -0.59 13.34
N LYS A 3 -9.56 -0.55 13.49
CA LYS A 3 -10.18 -0.10 14.75
C LYS A 3 -10.68 -1.30 15.55
N ALA A 4 -10.20 -1.43 16.78
CA ALA A 4 -10.75 -2.40 17.73
C ALA A 4 -12.23 -2.09 18.07
N PRO A 5 -13.00 -3.08 18.52
CA PRO A 5 -14.36 -2.84 18.98
C PRO A 5 -14.35 -1.92 20.21
N SER A 6 -15.37 -1.09 20.33
CA SER A 6 -15.60 -0.20 21.48
C SER A 6 -17.07 -0.22 21.86
N GLU A 7 -17.42 0.42 22.98
CA GLU A 7 -18.81 0.50 23.42
C GLU A 7 -19.71 1.09 22.32
N GLY A 8 -20.72 0.35 21.92
CA GLY A 8 -21.69 0.71 20.88
C GLY A 8 -21.14 0.69 19.43
N LYS A 9 -19.89 0.23 19.20
CA LYS A 9 -19.31 0.14 17.85
C LYS A 9 -18.60 -1.19 17.64
N THR A 10 -18.87 -1.81 16.49
CA THR A 10 -18.10 -2.97 16.03
C THR A 10 -16.70 -2.57 15.56
N ALA A 11 -15.76 -3.51 15.55
CA ALA A 11 -14.44 -3.33 14.98
C ALA A 11 -14.51 -3.14 13.46
N SER A 12 -13.42 -2.62 12.87
CA SER A 12 -13.25 -2.62 11.43
C SER A 12 -13.11 -4.05 10.88
N PRO A 13 -13.51 -4.32 9.62
CA PRO A 13 -13.37 -5.65 9.02
C PRO A 13 -11.94 -6.22 9.08
N GLY A 14 -10.93 -5.39 8.84
CA GLY A 14 -9.54 -5.81 8.88
C GLY A 14 -9.08 -6.19 10.29
N TRP A 15 -9.62 -5.56 11.34
CA TRP A 15 -9.34 -5.98 12.71
C TRP A 15 -9.79 -7.42 12.97
N TYR A 16 -11.01 -7.77 12.52
CA TYR A 16 -11.51 -9.14 12.66
C TYR A 16 -10.69 -10.13 11.84
N ASN A 17 -10.26 -9.75 10.62
CA ASN A 17 -9.42 -10.59 9.78
C ASN A 17 -8.07 -10.87 10.45
N SER A 18 -7.41 -9.83 10.99
CA SER A 18 -6.13 -9.97 11.70
C SER A 18 -6.27 -10.85 12.95
N ALA A 19 -7.32 -10.62 13.76
CA ALA A 19 -7.58 -11.42 14.95
C ALA A 19 -7.87 -12.90 14.62
N ALA A 20 -8.63 -13.16 13.56
CA ALA A 20 -8.90 -14.53 13.09
C ALA A 20 -7.64 -15.20 12.57
N PHE A 21 -6.82 -14.49 11.80
CA PHE A 21 -5.55 -15.00 11.28
C PHE A 21 -4.60 -15.39 12.42
N GLU A 22 -4.36 -14.49 13.38
CA GLU A 22 -3.49 -14.76 14.53
C GLU A 22 -3.99 -15.96 15.37
N LYS A 23 -5.31 -16.05 15.56
CA LYS A 23 -5.93 -17.17 16.27
C LYS A 23 -5.70 -18.51 15.57
N GLU A 24 -5.93 -18.58 14.27
CA GLU A 24 -5.75 -19.82 13.51
C GLU A 24 -4.26 -20.20 13.37
N ALA A 25 -3.37 -19.23 13.18
CA ALA A 25 -1.92 -19.46 13.18
C ALA A 25 -1.45 -20.03 14.52
N THR A 26 -1.86 -19.43 15.64
CA THR A 26 -1.52 -19.89 16.99
C THR A 26 -2.03 -21.32 17.22
N LYS A 27 -3.27 -21.63 16.81
CA LYS A 27 -3.85 -22.97 16.90
C LYS A 27 -3.08 -24.00 16.08
N ALA A 28 -2.49 -23.59 14.96
CA ALA A 28 -1.64 -24.44 14.12
C ALA A 28 -0.17 -24.51 14.61
N GLY A 29 0.18 -23.85 15.72
CA GLY A 29 1.56 -23.76 16.21
C GLY A 29 2.47 -22.88 15.37
N LEU A 30 1.89 -21.97 14.57
CA LEU A 30 2.61 -21.04 13.71
C LEU A 30 2.73 -19.67 14.38
N TYR A 31 3.81 -18.95 14.03
CA TYR A 31 4.00 -17.57 14.46
C TYR A 31 3.12 -16.62 13.64
N ALA A 32 2.43 -15.73 14.33
CA ALA A 32 1.73 -14.60 13.72
C ALA A 32 1.61 -13.46 14.73
N LYS A 33 2.06 -12.27 14.34
CA LYS A 33 1.87 -11.02 15.08
C LYS A 33 1.56 -9.90 14.13
N SER A 34 0.73 -8.95 14.57
CA SER A 34 0.34 -7.78 13.81
C SER A 34 0.80 -6.50 14.50
N ILE A 35 1.22 -5.52 13.73
CA ILE A 35 1.44 -4.15 14.17
C ILE A 35 0.37 -3.28 13.51
N ASN A 36 -0.46 -2.63 14.31
CA ASN A 36 -1.51 -1.75 13.82
C ASN A 36 -1.03 -0.29 13.86
N GLY A 37 -0.62 0.23 12.72
CA GLY A 37 -0.07 1.58 12.63
C GLY A 37 0.11 2.04 11.18
N ASP A 38 0.67 3.24 11.00
CA ASP A 38 1.03 3.78 9.70
C ASP A 38 2.32 3.11 9.19
N ALA A 39 2.19 2.17 8.27
CA ALA A 39 3.33 1.46 7.71
C ALA A 39 4.30 2.36 6.93
N PHE A 40 3.91 3.58 6.57
CA PHE A 40 4.82 4.57 5.99
C PHE A 40 5.69 5.25 7.05
N SER A 41 5.30 5.23 8.32
CA SER A 41 6.02 5.93 9.38
C SER A 41 7.31 5.22 9.80
N ASN A 42 8.27 6.00 10.26
CA ASN A 42 9.53 5.47 10.81
C ASN A 42 9.29 4.71 12.12
N GLU A 43 8.30 5.12 12.90
CA GLU A 43 7.92 4.46 14.16
C GLU A 43 7.48 3.02 13.93
N VAL A 44 6.63 2.78 12.93
CA VAL A 44 6.16 1.42 12.60
C VAL A 44 7.29 0.59 12.01
N LYS A 45 8.16 1.17 11.18
CA LYS A 45 9.36 0.48 10.67
C LYS A 45 10.25 0.03 11.82
N GLN A 46 10.49 0.91 12.79
CA GLN A 46 11.31 0.59 13.97
C GLN A 46 10.65 -0.50 14.84
N GLN A 47 9.35 -0.40 15.11
CA GLN A 47 8.61 -1.42 15.87
C GLN A 47 8.68 -2.79 15.19
N ALA A 48 8.56 -2.84 13.86
CA ALA A 48 8.68 -4.08 13.11
C ALA A 48 10.08 -4.68 13.22
N ILE A 49 11.12 -3.85 13.12
CA ILE A 49 12.52 -4.29 13.27
C ILE A 49 12.78 -4.85 14.68
N GLU A 50 12.29 -4.19 15.70
CA GLU A 50 12.45 -4.66 17.09
C GLU A 50 11.73 -5.98 17.32
N LEU A 51 10.51 -6.12 16.77
CA LEU A 51 9.75 -7.36 16.85
C LEU A 51 10.46 -8.52 16.12
N ILE A 52 10.97 -8.28 14.92
CA ILE A 52 11.74 -9.29 14.16
C ILE A 52 12.98 -9.71 14.96
N LYS A 53 13.75 -8.78 15.51
CA LYS A 53 14.92 -9.08 16.32
C LYS A 53 14.60 -9.93 17.55
N ALA A 54 13.49 -9.59 18.22
CA ALA A 54 13.10 -10.26 19.45
C ALA A 54 12.58 -11.71 19.21
N ASP A 55 11.80 -11.89 18.14
CA ASP A 55 11.04 -13.10 17.96
C ASP A 55 11.64 -14.05 16.92
N MET A 56 12.35 -13.54 15.90
CA MET A 56 12.84 -14.32 14.75
C MET A 56 14.34 -14.21 14.53
N GLY A 57 14.97 -13.11 14.96
CA GLY A 57 16.34 -12.76 14.64
C GLY A 57 16.50 -12.21 13.22
N GLN A 58 16.20 -13.00 12.21
CA GLN A 58 16.25 -12.64 10.80
C GLN A 58 15.04 -13.19 10.04
N ILE A 59 14.75 -12.59 8.87
CA ILE A 59 13.67 -12.98 7.96
C ILE A 59 14.21 -13.27 6.57
N ASP A 60 13.59 -14.21 5.87
CA ASP A 60 13.98 -14.69 4.53
C ASP A 60 13.16 -14.04 3.42
N LEU A 61 11.98 -13.51 3.74
CA LEU A 61 11.05 -12.94 2.76
C LEU A 61 10.40 -11.67 3.28
N VAL A 62 10.44 -10.63 2.46
CA VAL A 62 9.71 -9.38 2.68
C VAL A 62 8.67 -9.21 1.57
N ILE A 63 7.38 -9.20 1.93
CA ILE A 63 6.30 -8.92 0.99
C ILE A 63 5.82 -7.49 1.22
N TYR A 64 6.08 -6.61 0.25
CA TYR A 64 5.58 -5.25 0.25
C TYR A 64 4.22 -5.19 -0.45
N SER A 65 3.15 -5.01 0.34
CA SER A 65 1.77 -4.98 -0.14
C SER A 65 1.02 -3.82 0.52
N LEU A 66 1.49 -2.61 0.28
CA LEU A 66 0.86 -1.40 0.79
C LEU A 66 0.08 -0.70 -0.30
N ALA A 67 -1.16 -0.31 0.02
CA ALA A 67 -2.00 0.53 -0.82
C ALA A 67 -2.71 1.56 0.06
N SER A 68 -2.56 2.84 -0.29
CA SER A 68 -3.22 3.94 0.40
C SER A 68 -3.50 5.07 -0.60
N PRO A 69 -4.59 5.82 -0.45
CA PRO A 69 -4.81 7.02 -1.23
C PRO A 69 -3.95 8.21 -0.76
N VAL A 70 -3.33 8.09 0.42
CA VAL A 70 -2.52 9.17 1.02
C VAL A 70 -1.29 8.59 1.70
N ARG A 71 -0.22 9.38 1.74
CA ARG A 71 1.00 9.08 2.48
C ARG A 71 1.53 10.35 3.14
N MET A 72 1.73 10.30 4.45
CA MET A 72 2.57 11.28 5.14
C MET A 72 4.02 10.84 4.91
N HIS A 73 4.80 11.68 4.23
CA HIS A 73 6.19 11.35 3.96
C HIS A 73 7.02 11.42 5.27
N PRO A 74 7.70 10.34 5.68
CA PRO A 74 8.27 10.24 7.03
C PRO A 74 9.45 11.18 7.29
N THR A 75 10.09 11.72 6.23
CA THR A 75 11.22 12.64 6.34
C THR A 75 10.81 14.10 6.19
N THR A 76 9.91 14.40 5.25
CA THR A 76 9.52 15.78 4.93
C THR A 76 8.29 16.25 5.70
N ALA A 77 7.53 15.33 6.30
CA ALA A 77 6.24 15.57 6.93
C ALA A 77 5.19 16.22 5.98
N VAL A 78 5.34 16.03 4.68
CA VAL A 78 4.38 16.47 3.67
C VAL A 78 3.36 15.36 3.42
N LEU A 79 2.07 15.71 3.43
CA LEU A 79 0.99 14.80 3.09
C LEU A 79 0.77 14.80 1.59
N HIS A 80 1.10 13.68 0.94
CA HIS A 80 0.85 13.44 -0.48
C HIS A 80 -0.46 12.67 -0.69
N ARG A 81 -1.15 12.98 -1.80
CA ARG A 81 -2.39 12.31 -2.20
C ARG A 81 -2.24 11.75 -3.60
N SER A 82 -2.53 10.46 -3.76
CA SER A 82 -2.59 9.86 -5.08
C SER A 82 -3.89 10.24 -5.81
N THR A 83 -3.83 10.23 -7.12
CA THR A 83 -4.98 10.47 -8.00
C THR A 83 -5.13 9.31 -8.98
N LEU A 84 -6.34 9.12 -9.47
CA LEU A 84 -6.65 8.22 -10.57
C LEU A 84 -7.09 9.08 -11.76
N LYS A 85 -6.13 9.53 -12.56
CA LYS A 85 -6.37 10.42 -13.69
C LYS A 85 -5.64 9.94 -14.95
N PRO A 86 -6.22 10.16 -16.14
CA PRO A 86 -5.53 9.94 -17.40
C PRO A 86 -4.39 10.95 -17.59
N ILE A 87 -3.42 10.63 -18.43
CA ILE A 87 -2.34 11.54 -18.83
C ILE A 87 -2.53 11.90 -20.31
N GLY A 88 -2.46 13.20 -20.62
CA GLY A 88 -2.49 13.72 -21.98
C GLY A 88 -3.85 14.12 -22.52
N GLY A 89 -4.96 13.50 -22.09
CA GLY A 89 -6.30 13.85 -22.55
C GLY A 89 -7.39 13.41 -21.61
N THR A 90 -8.57 14.01 -21.72
CA THR A 90 -9.77 13.66 -20.93
C THR A 90 -10.22 12.25 -21.22
N PHE A 91 -10.50 11.47 -20.19
CA PHE A 91 -11.10 10.14 -20.29
C PHE A 91 -12.60 10.22 -20.05
N SER A 92 -13.40 9.66 -20.96
CA SER A 92 -14.86 9.58 -20.80
C SER A 92 -15.35 8.16 -21.06
N ASN A 93 -16.20 7.66 -20.18
CA ASN A 93 -16.80 6.33 -20.32
C ASN A 93 -18.14 6.25 -19.59
N LYS A 94 -18.88 5.17 -19.84
CA LYS A 94 -20.08 4.87 -19.08
C LYS A 94 -19.73 4.37 -17.68
N THR A 95 -20.54 4.73 -16.72
CA THR A 95 -20.49 4.21 -15.35
C THR A 95 -21.90 3.85 -14.88
N VAL A 96 -22.01 2.98 -13.89
CA VAL A 96 -23.28 2.63 -13.26
C VAL A 96 -23.29 3.14 -11.82
N ASP A 97 -24.37 3.78 -11.43
CA ASP A 97 -24.65 4.07 -10.02
C ASP A 97 -25.12 2.80 -9.34
N PHE A 98 -24.35 2.28 -8.42
CA PHE A 98 -24.63 1.02 -7.72
C PHE A 98 -25.87 1.07 -6.82
N HIS A 99 -26.32 2.25 -6.39
CA HIS A 99 -27.52 2.41 -5.57
C HIS A 99 -28.79 2.43 -6.39
N THR A 100 -28.76 3.04 -7.57
CA THR A 100 -29.95 3.23 -8.40
C THR A 100 -30.00 2.31 -9.62
N GLY A 101 -28.87 1.70 -10.00
CA GLY A 101 -28.74 0.93 -11.24
C GLY A 101 -28.68 1.79 -12.50
N ASN A 102 -28.72 3.12 -12.40
CA ASN A 102 -28.70 4.01 -13.55
C ASN A 102 -27.34 4.05 -14.22
N VAL A 103 -27.32 3.95 -15.54
CA VAL A 103 -26.12 4.14 -16.36
C VAL A 103 -25.97 5.63 -16.67
N THR A 104 -24.83 6.19 -16.30
CA THR A 104 -24.47 7.60 -16.56
C THR A 104 -23.13 7.67 -17.29
N GLN A 105 -22.70 8.86 -17.65
CA GLN A 105 -21.38 9.11 -18.23
C GLN A 105 -20.48 9.79 -17.20
N VAL A 106 -19.25 9.29 -17.05
CA VAL A 106 -18.20 9.92 -16.27
C VAL A 106 -17.16 10.51 -17.21
N SER A 107 -16.68 11.70 -16.88
CA SER A 107 -15.55 12.34 -17.55
C SER A 107 -14.50 12.70 -16.50
N ILE A 108 -13.26 12.33 -16.76
CA ILE A 108 -12.11 12.57 -15.87
C ILE A 108 -11.09 13.41 -16.62
N GLU A 109 -10.84 14.61 -16.11
CA GLU A 109 -9.86 15.53 -16.67
C GLU A 109 -8.42 14.97 -16.54
N PRO A 110 -7.52 15.34 -17.47
CA PRO A 110 -6.15 14.86 -17.44
C PRO A 110 -5.41 15.33 -16.18
N ALA A 111 -4.45 14.52 -15.77
CA ALA A 111 -3.55 14.85 -14.67
C ALA A 111 -2.65 16.03 -15.02
N VAL A 112 -2.44 16.91 -14.05
CA VAL A 112 -1.32 17.86 -14.06
C VAL A 112 -0.06 17.19 -13.50
N GLN A 113 1.11 17.81 -13.69
CA GLN A 113 2.36 17.21 -13.23
C GLN A 113 2.36 16.91 -11.72
N GLU A 114 1.80 17.82 -10.92
CA GLU A 114 1.67 17.63 -9.46
C GLU A 114 0.85 16.39 -9.09
N ASP A 115 -0.21 16.05 -9.83
CA ASP A 115 -0.99 14.82 -9.64
C ASP A 115 -0.13 13.58 -9.85
N ILE A 116 0.73 13.60 -10.88
CA ILE A 116 1.64 12.52 -11.22
C ILE A 116 2.67 12.36 -10.11
N ASP A 117 3.35 13.44 -9.74
CA ASP A 117 4.42 13.44 -8.73
C ASP A 117 3.90 12.96 -7.37
N ASN A 118 2.78 13.48 -6.90
CA ASN A 118 2.14 13.04 -5.67
C ASN A 118 1.73 11.56 -5.72
N THR A 119 1.23 11.08 -6.86
CA THR A 119 0.86 9.66 -7.00
C THR A 119 2.09 8.77 -6.96
N VAL A 120 3.21 9.18 -7.58
CA VAL A 120 4.48 8.45 -7.51
C VAL A 120 5.01 8.40 -6.07
N VAL A 121 4.94 9.49 -5.31
CA VAL A 121 5.36 9.50 -3.89
C VAL A 121 4.51 8.53 -3.06
N VAL A 122 3.18 8.46 -3.30
CA VAL A 122 2.29 7.59 -2.52
C VAL A 122 2.40 6.12 -2.90
N MET A 123 2.50 5.81 -4.20
CA MET A 123 2.33 4.44 -4.72
C MET A 123 3.54 3.90 -5.49
N GLY A 124 4.59 4.69 -5.62
CA GLY A 124 5.86 4.24 -6.22
C GLY A 124 6.72 3.42 -5.27
N GLY A 125 7.96 3.17 -5.66
CA GLY A 125 8.88 2.29 -4.95
C GLY A 125 9.66 2.93 -3.79
N GLU A 126 9.54 4.24 -3.57
CA GLU A 126 10.36 4.93 -2.56
C GLU A 126 10.20 4.35 -1.15
N ASP A 127 8.94 4.14 -0.69
CA ASP A 127 8.72 3.58 0.65
C ASP A 127 9.17 2.11 0.75
N TRP A 128 9.06 1.35 -0.34
CA TRP A 128 9.63 0.00 -0.40
C TRP A 128 11.16 0.03 -0.22
N SER A 129 11.86 0.94 -0.91
CA SER A 129 13.30 1.16 -0.65
C SER A 129 13.59 1.52 0.80
N MET A 130 12.82 2.45 1.39
CA MET A 130 12.98 2.83 2.79
C MET A 130 12.83 1.65 3.75
N TRP A 131 11.87 0.75 3.50
CA TRP A 131 11.72 -0.49 4.27
C TRP A 131 12.94 -1.39 4.12
N MET A 132 13.41 -1.61 2.89
CA MET A 132 14.56 -2.48 2.63
C MET A 132 15.84 -1.92 3.23
N GLU A 133 16.07 -0.62 3.14
CA GLU A 133 17.20 0.07 3.79
C GLU A 133 17.15 -0.08 5.31
N ALA A 134 15.98 0.13 5.93
CA ALA A 134 15.80 0.01 7.37
C ALA A 134 16.06 -1.43 7.85
N LEU A 135 15.48 -2.44 7.18
CA LEU A 135 15.67 -3.86 7.51
C LEU A 135 17.13 -4.31 7.32
N LYS A 136 17.77 -3.87 6.22
CA LYS A 136 19.18 -4.15 5.93
C LYS A 136 20.09 -3.48 6.96
N GLY A 137 19.87 -2.20 7.25
CA GLY A 137 20.64 -1.44 8.24
C GLY A 137 20.53 -2.02 9.66
N ALA A 138 19.41 -2.63 9.98
CA ALA A 138 19.18 -3.32 11.25
C ALA A 138 19.73 -4.75 11.31
N ASN A 139 20.27 -5.29 10.20
CA ASN A 139 20.80 -6.64 10.05
C ASN A 139 19.76 -7.74 10.38
N VAL A 140 18.52 -7.53 9.97
CA VAL A 140 17.41 -8.50 10.18
C VAL A 140 17.01 -9.27 8.92
N LEU A 141 17.73 -9.10 7.82
CA LEU A 141 17.58 -9.91 6.61
C LEU A 141 18.56 -11.07 6.64
N ALA A 142 18.06 -12.28 6.40
CA ALA A 142 18.91 -13.48 6.24
C ALA A 142 19.77 -13.39 4.97
N GLU A 143 20.83 -14.17 4.88
CA GLU A 143 21.60 -14.31 3.65
C GLU A 143 20.72 -14.90 2.53
N GLY A 144 20.64 -14.20 1.39
CA GLY A 144 19.79 -14.59 0.27
C GLY A 144 18.31 -14.25 0.45
N ALA A 145 17.95 -13.45 1.46
CA ALA A 145 16.58 -12.99 1.65
C ALA A 145 16.01 -12.34 0.38
N THR A 146 14.74 -12.64 0.10
CA THR A 146 14.02 -12.14 -1.08
C THR A 146 13.01 -11.08 -0.69
N THR A 147 12.81 -10.09 -1.55
CA THR A 147 11.71 -9.12 -1.40
C THR A 147 10.82 -9.12 -2.64
N VAL A 148 9.52 -8.96 -2.42
CA VAL A 148 8.50 -8.90 -3.47
C VAL A 148 7.56 -7.72 -3.20
N ALA A 149 7.36 -6.87 -4.21
CA ALA A 149 6.32 -5.85 -4.16
C ALA A 149 5.13 -6.27 -5.03
N TYR A 150 3.92 -6.22 -4.46
CA TYR A 150 2.71 -6.51 -5.23
C TYR A 150 2.36 -5.33 -6.14
N SER A 151 2.09 -5.65 -7.40
CA SER A 151 1.67 -4.69 -8.42
C SER A 151 0.39 -5.17 -9.10
N TYR A 152 -0.38 -4.23 -9.63
CA TYR A 152 -1.63 -4.50 -10.34
C TYR A 152 -1.68 -3.71 -11.64
N ILE A 153 -2.02 -4.35 -12.75
CA ILE A 153 -2.01 -3.73 -14.08
C ILE A 153 -3.39 -3.14 -14.42
N GLY A 154 -4.46 -3.77 -13.98
CA GLY A 154 -5.83 -3.42 -14.32
C GLY A 154 -6.31 -4.01 -15.66
N PRO A 155 -7.62 -4.05 -15.88
CA PRO A 155 -8.21 -4.50 -17.15
C PRO A 155 -8.11 -3.42 -18.22
N GLU A 156 -8.23 -3.83 -19.50
CA GLU A 156 -8.16 -2.95 -20.66
C GLU A 156 -9.15 -1.77 -20.59
N VAL A 157 -10.35 -2.00 -20.07
CA VAL A 157 -11.40 -0.96 -19.93
C VAL A 157 -10.99 0.22 -19.05
N THR A 158 -10.04 0.03 -18.14
CA THR A 158 -9.51 1.08 -17.25
C THR A 158 -8.09 1.52 -17.62
N GLU A 159 -7.51 0.98 -18.68
CA GLU A 159 -6.12 1.21 -19.05
C GLU A 159 -5.75 2.69 -19.13
N ALA A 160 -6.63 3.51 -19.72
CA ALA A 160 -6.39 4.93 -19.93
C ALA A 160 -6.21 5.73 -18.62
N VAL A 161 -6.96 5.37 -17.55
CA VAL A 161 -6.89 6.03 -16.24
C VAL A 161 -6.00 5.28 -15.26
N TYR A 162 -5.67 4.01 -15.52
CA TYR A 162 -4.89 3.15 -14.65
C TYR A 162 -3.45 2.99 -15.19
N ARG A 163 -3.20 2.04 -16.11
CA ARG A 163 -1.83 1.75 -16.60
C ARG A 163 -1.21 2.90 -17.40
N LYS A 164 -2.01 3.65 -18.17
CA LYS A 164 -1.58 4.85 -18.93
C LYS A 164 -1.81 6.15 -18.18
N GLY A 165 -2.35 6.09 -16.96
CA GLY A 165 -2.61 7.23 -16.09
C GLY A 165 -1.55 7.43 -15.00
N THR A 166 -1.92 8.20 -13.98
CA THR A 166 -1.05 8.52 -12.83
C THR A 166 -0.58 7.28 -12.09
N ILE A 167 -1.46 6.28 -11.91
CA ILE A 167 -1.11 5.00 -11.26
C ILE A 167 -0.04 4.25 -12.06
N GLY A 168 -0.11 4.28 -13.40
CA GLY A 168 0.90 3.65 -14.26
C GLY A 168 2.29 4.25 -14.04
N ARG A 169 2.39 5.57 -13.87
CA ARG A 169 3.68 6.23 -13.56
C ARG A 169 4.24 5.77 -12.20
N ALA A 170 3.38 5.62 -11.20
CA ALA A 170 3.80 5.07 -9.92
C ALA A 170 4.27 3.59 -10.04
N LYS A 171 3.61 2.79 -10.89
CA LYS A 171 4.03 1.41 -11.18
C LYS A 171 5.36 1.34 -11.93
N ASP A 172 5.58 2.22 -12.91
CA ASP A 172 6.87 2.33 -13.60
C ASP A 172 7.99 2.67 -12.60
N HIS A 173 7.73 3.56 -11.64
CA HIS A 173 8.68 3.90 -10.57
C HIS A 173 8.90 2.71 -9.62
N LEU A 174 7.85 1.97 -9.26
CA LEU A 174 7.96 0.77 -8.42
C LEU A 174 8.82 -0.31 -9.10
N GLU A 175 8.58 -0.56 -10.39
CA GLU A 175 9.33 -1.52 -11.20
C GLU A 175 10.80 -1.11 -11.35
N ALA A 176 11.08 0.18 -11.51
CA ALA A 176 12.45 0.71 -11.60
C ALA A 176 13.20 0.69 -10.26
N THR A 177 12.50 0.49 -9.13
CA THR A 177 13.09 0.41 -7.79
C THR A 177 13.61 -0.99 -7.47
N ALA A 178 13.07 -2.01 -8.14
CA ALA A 178 13.47 -3.41 -7.96
C ALA A 178 14.88 -3.65 -8.49
#